data_1c71ccf562b1e9a22bb732d325003bc3
#
_entry.id   1c71ccf562b1e9a22bb732d325003bc3
#
_cell.length_a   1.000
_cell.length_b   1.000
_cell.length_c   1.000
_cell.angle_alpha   90.00
_cell.angle_beta   90.00
_cell.angle_gamma   90.00
#
_symmetry.space_group_name_H-M   'P 1'
#
loop_
_entity.id
_entity.type
_entity.pdbx_description
1 polymer ?
#
loop_
_entity_poly.entity_id
_entity_poly.type
_entity_poly.pdbx_seq_one_letter_code
_entity_poly.pdbx_strand_id
1 'polypeptide(L)'
;RRMDAHNLEFGEGEFDLIVTRNLTWNLKDPEKAYKSWYKVLRNGGKMINFDANWYLHLFDDEKRREYESDRKNVELSGMEDHYTCTDIDSMEDIARQLPLSKIQRPVWDKIVLDKIGFKNIQIDQNIWTKTWNEEEKLNYGSTPMFMIIGEK
;
A
#
# COMPACT_ATOMS: atom_id res chain seq x y z
N ARG A 1 -9.17 -11.73 -15.09
CA ARG A 1 -10.58 -11.31 -15.00
C ARG A 1 -10.66 -9.93 -14.35
N ARG A 2 -11.30 -8.95 -15.02
CA ARG A 2 -11.54 -7.61 -14.44
C ARG A 2 -12.63 -7.73 -13.37
N MET A 3 -12.39 -7.14 -12.16
CA MET A 3 -13.29 -7.29 -11.02
C MET A 3 -13.07 -6.14 -10.02
N ASP A 4 -14.07 -5.84 -9.19
CA ASP A 4 -13.94 -4.90 -8.09
C ASP A 4 -13.21 -5.55 -6.91
N ALA A 5 -12.11 -4.92 -6.46
CA ALA A 5 -11.33 -5.41 -5.32
C ALA A 5 -12.12 -5.43 -3.99
N HIS A 6 -13.16 -4.59 -3.87
CA HIS A 6 -14.03 -4.56 -2.70
C HIS A 6 -15.06 -5.69 -2.68
N ASN A 7 -15.27 -6.37 -3.81
CA ASN A 7 -16.28 -7.42 -3.93
C ASN A 7 -15.83 -8.48 -4.94
N LEU A 8 -15.02 -9.41 -4.48
CA LEU A 8 -14.55 -10.52 -5.30
C LEU A 8 -15.69 -11.53 -5.54
N GLU A 9 -16.00 -11.78 -6.81
CA GLU A 9 -17.05 -12.70 -7.27
C GLU A 9 -16.52 -14.14 -7.39
N PHE A 10 -15.87 -14.63 -6.33
CA PHE A 10 -15.37 -15.99 -6.21
C PHE A 10 -16.05 -16.71 -5.07
N GLY A 11 -15.97 -18.04 -5.07
CA GLY A 11 -16.45 -18.88 -4.00
C GLY A 11 -15.67 -18.67 -2.71
N GLU A 12 -16.30 -19.00 -1.57
CA GLU A 12 -15.61 -19.00 -0.27
C GLU A 12 -14.53 -20.09 -0.26
N GLY A 13 -13.33 -19.73 0.22
CA GLY A 13 -12.22 -20.68 0.34
C GLY A 13 -11.61 -21.14 -0.97
N GLU A 14 -11.79 -20.40 -2.06
CA GLU A 14 -11.33 -20.79 -3.40
C GLU A 14 -9.81 -20.59 -3.61
N PHE A 15 -9.15 -19.74 -2.81
CA PHE A 15 -7.74 -19.41 -3.00
C PHE A 15 -6.85 -19.79 -1.82
N ASP A 16 -5.64 -20.25 -2.14
CA ASP A 16 -4.57 -20.50 -1.19
C ASP A 16 -3.82 -19.22 -0.81
N LEU A 17 -3.72 -18.31 -1.77
CA LEU A 17 -2.90 -17.10 -1.68
C LEU A 17 -3.55 -15.93 -2.42
N ILE A 18 -3.54 -14.77 -1.77
CA ILE A 18 -3.82 -13.48 -2.39
C ILE A 18 -2.56 -12.62 -2.25
N VAL A 19 -2.10 -12.05 -3.35
CA VAL A 19 -0.99 -11.09 -3.36
C VAL A 19 -1.45 -9.79 -3.99
N THR A 20 -1.19 -8.69 -3.31
CA THR A 20 -1.46 -7.34 -3.82
C THR A 20 -0.23 -6.46 -3.69
N ARG A 21 -0.07 -5.53 -4.62
CA ARG A 21 0.99 -4.52 -4.58
C ARG A 21 0.44 -3.17 -5.04
N ASN A 22 0.70 -2.11 -4.25
CA ASN A 22 0.29 -0.73 -4.53
C ASN A 22 -1.21 -0.61 -4.85
N LEU A 23 -2.05 -1.36 -4.12
CA LEU A 23 -3.49 -1.41 -4.38
C LEU A 23 -4.31 -0.78 -3.26
N THR A 24 -4.03 -1.15 -2.01
CA THR A 24 -4.92 -0.81 -0.89
C THR A 24 -4.96 0.68 -0.58
N TRP A 25 -3.87 1.40 -0.80
CA TRP A 25 -3.78 2.84 -0.57
C TRP A 25 -4.84 3.64 -1.34
N ASN A 26 -5.24 3.19 -2.53
CA ASN A 26 -6.17 3.90 -3.41
C ASN A 26 -7.63 3.39 -3.35
N LEU A 27 -7.94 2.50 -2.42
CA LEU A 27 -9.29 1.98 -2.25
C LEU A 27 -10.17 2.93 -1.41
N LYS A 28 -11.42 3.11 -1.84
CA LYS A 28 -12.41 3.90 -1.10
C LYS A 28 -12.83 3.25 0.22
N ASP A 29 -12.87 1.92 0.26
CA ASP A 29 -13.22 1.13 1.44
C ASP A 29 -12.26 -0.06 1.58
N PRO A 30 -11.02 0.18 2.07
CA PRO A 30 -10.00 -0.86 2.19
C PRO A 30 -10.38 -1.96 3.20
N GLU A 31 -11.17 -1.66 4.25
CA GLU A 31 -11.66 -2.68 5.19
C GLU A 31 -12.61 -3.65 4.49
N LYS A 32 -13.50 -3.16 3.62
CA LYS A 32 -14.38 -4.00 2.81
C LYS A 32 -13.60 -4.90 1.85
N ALA A 33 -12.54 -4.37 1.23
CA ALA A 33 -11.67 -5.16 0.38
C ALA A 33 -11.00 -6.29 1.16
N TYR A 34 -10.41 -6.02 2.33
CA TYR A 34 -9.84 -7.05 3.20
C TYR A 34 -10.84 -8.12 3.63
N LYS A 35 -12.08 -7.74 3.94
CA LYS A 35 -13.17 -8.70 4.25
C LYS A 35 -13.49 -9.59 3.04
N SER A 36 -13.56 -9.01 1.85
CA SER A 36 -13.80 -9.75 0.61
C SER A 36 -12.67 -10.75 0.32
N TRP A 37 -11.42 -10.34 0.54
CA TRP A 37 -10.24 -11.20 0.36
C TRP A 37 -10.20 -12.32 1.39
N TYR A 38 -10.52 -12.02 2.66
CA TYR A 38 -10.64 -13.05 3.71
C TYR A 38 -11.66 -14.12 3.36
N LYS A 39 -12.83 -13.70 2.82
CA LYS A 39 -13.91 -14.64 2.45
C LYS A 39 -13.42 -15.67 1.41
N VAL A 40 -12.73 -15.22 0.35
CA VAL A 40 -12.32 -16.09 -0.75
C VAL A 40 -11.07 -16.92 -0.46
N LEU A 41 -10.30 -16.59 0.58
CA LEU A 41 -9.20 -17.42 1.06
C LEU A 41 -9.75 -18.69 1.74
N ARG A 42 -9.11 -19.85 1.50
CA ARG A 42 -9.35 -21.06 2.28
C ARG A 42 -8.80 -20.95 3.70
N ASN A 43 -9.22 -21.81 4.60
CA ASN A 43 -8.60 -21.93 5.92
C ASN A 43 -7.10 -22.28 5.78
N GLY A 44 -6.24 -21.53 6.48
CA GLY A 44 -4.80 -21.60 6.35
C GLY A 44 -4.24 -20.92 5.07
N GLY A 45 -5.11 -20.33 4.25
CA GLY A 45 -4.70 -19.48 3.11
C GLY A 45 -4.12 -18.16 3.58
N LYS A 46 -3.27 -17.53 2.76
CA LYS A 46 -2.54 -16.32 3.12
C LYS A 46 -2.87 -15.15 2.23
N MET A 47 -2.91 -13.97 2.80
CA MET A 47 -2.88 -12.70 2.10
C MET A 47 -1.50 -12.05 2.31
N ILE A 48 -0.91 -11.56 1.24
CA ILE A 48 0.32 -10.75 1.25
C ILE A 48 0.02 -9.43 0.55
N ASN A 49 0.18 -8.33 1.27
CA ASN A 49 0.01 -6.99 0.72
C ASN A 49 1.31 -6.20 0.81
N PHE A 50 1.78 -5.69 -0.33
CA PHE A 50 2.88 -4.75 -0.45
C PHE A 50 2.30 -3.37 -0.73
N ASP A 51 2.58 -2.40 0.15
CA ASP A 51 2.07 -1.03 -0.02
C ASP A 51 2.95 -0.01 0.71
N ALA A 52 2.62 1.27 0.61
CA ALA A 52 3.33 2.35 1.27
C ALA A 52 2.37 3.47 1.70
N ASN A 53 2.89 4.44 2.46
CA ASN A 53 2.16 5.66 2.83
C ASN A 53 2.29 6.74 1.73
N TRP A 54 1.84 6.41 0.50
CA TRP A 54 2.13 7.16 -0.73
C TRP A 54 1.84 8.66 -0.66
N TYR A 55 0.78 9.05 0.04
CA TYR A 55 0.32 10.45 0.09
C TYR A 55 0.21 11.00 1.51
N LEU A 56 0.89 10.38 2.49
CA LEU A 56 0.88 10.88 3.86
C LEU A 56 1.49 12.29 3.96
N HIS A 57 2.41 12.62 3.06
CA HIS A 57 3.02 13.97 2.95
C HIS A 57 2.01 15.09 2.69
N LEU A 58 0.78 14.77 2.24
CA LEU A 58 -0.28 15.77 2.09
C LEU A 58 -0.92 16.18 3.43
N PHE A 59 -0.67 15.43 4.51
CA PHE A 59 -1.33 15.57 5.81
C PHE A 59 -0.35 15.64 6.99
N ASP A 60 0.95 15.48 6.74
CA ASP A 60 2.00 15.43 7.75
C ASP A 60 3.18 16.29 7.27
N ASP A 61 3.53 17.33 8.07
CA ASP A 61 4.57 18.30 7.70
C ASP A 61 5.99 17.71 7.69
N GLU A 62 6.25 16.69 8.54
CA GLU A 62 7.54 16.01 8.52
C GLU A 62 7.68 15.16 7.24
N LYS A 63 6.65 14.41 6.91
CA LYS A 63 6.59 13.63 5.66
C LYS A 63 6.63 14.53 4.43
N ARG A 64 6.07 15.73 4.50
CA ARG A 64 6.17 16.71 3.42
C ARG A 64 7.64 17.11 3.20
N ARG A 65 8.38 17.45 4.25
CA ARG A 65 9.80 17.80 4.13
C ARG A 65 10.66 16.65 3.60
N GLU A 66 10.38 15.41 4.04
CA GLU A 66 11.05 14.22 3.51
C GLU A 66 10.78 14.05 2.01
N TYR A 67 9.52 14.17 1.58
CA TYR A 67 9.10 14.10 0.18
C TYR A 67 9.80 15.18 -0.68
N GLU A 68 9.83 16.42 -0.21
CA GLU A 68 10.52 17.52 -0.91
C GLU A 68 12.03 17.29 -1.01
N SER A 69 12.63 16.66 0.00
CA SER A 69 14.03 16.23 -0.05
C SER A 69 14.27 15.16 -1.09
N ASP A 70 13.39 14.17 -1.23
CA ASP A 70 13.49 13.15 -2.27
C ASP A 70 13.44 13.79 -3.66
N ARG A 71 12.47 14.71 -3.91
CA ARG A 71 12.37 15.41 -5.21
C ARG A 71 13.66 16.15 -5.56
N LYS A 72 14.24 16.85 -4.58
CA LYS A 72 15.51 17.54 -4.76
C LYS A 72 16.68 16.57 -5.03
N ASN A 73 16.73 15.43 -4.35
CA ASN A 73 17.77 14.42 -4.56
C ASN A 73 17.67 13.79 -5.95
N VAL A 74 16.45 13.52 -6.43
CA VAL A 74 16.22 13.03 -7.80
C VAL A 74 16.69 14.04 -8.83
N GLU A 75 16.32 15.32 -8.69
CA GLU A 75 16.77 16.41 -9.57
C GLU A 75 18.29 16.48 -9.62
N LEU A 76 18.98 16.47 -8.48
CA LEU A 76 20.44 16.52 -8.40
C LEU A 76 21.14 15.30 -8.99
N SER A 77 20.49 14.14 -8.96
CA SER A 77 21.05 12.89 -9.50
C SER A 77 20.98 12.81 -11.02
N GLY A 78 20.08 13.57 -11.65
CA GLY A 78 19.77 13.47 -13.08
C GLY A 78 19.01 12.20 -13.47
N MET A 79 18.53 11.43 -12.49
CA MET A 79 17.63 10.28 -12.74
C MET A 79 16.22 10.74 -13.09
N GLU A 80 15.43 9.85 -13.68
CA GLU A 80 14.02 10.14 -13.97
C GLU A 80 13.22 10.35 -12.70
N ASP A 81 12.43 11.42 -12.67
CA ASP A 81 11.49 11.66 -11.58
C ASP A 81 10.15 10.99 -11.90
N HIS A 82 9.83 9.93 -11.18
CA HIS A 82 8.62 9.14 -11.38
C HIS A 82 7.33 9.91 -11.08
N TYR A 83 7.40 11.02 -10.33
CA TYR A 83 6.23 11.86 -10.07
C TYR A 83 5.95 12.80 -11.24
N THR A 84 6.98 13.29 -11.95
CA THR A 84 6.79 14.22 -13.05
C THR A 84 6.26 13.59 -14.34
N CYS A 85 6.25 12.26 -14.44
CA CYS A 85 5.67 11.53 -15.58
C CYS A 85 4.14 11.41 -15.50
N THR A 86 3.51 11.90 -14.43
CA THR A 86 2.06 11.86 -14.19
C THR A 86 1.50 13.26 -13.94
N ASP A 87 0.18 13.42 -14.03
CA ASP A 87 -0.51 14.61 -13.54
C ASP A 87 -0.59 14.57 -12.01
N ILE A 88 0.43 15.15 -11.36
CA ILE A 88 0.58 15.16 -9.91
C ILE A 88 -0.61 15.82 -9.23
N ASP A 89 -1.07 16.96 -9.73
CA ASP A 89 -2.15 17.72 -9.11
C ASP A 89 -3.45 16.89 -9.08
N SER A 90 -3.79 16.28 -10.19
CA SER A 90 -4.95 15.37 -10.27
C SER A 90 -4.81 14.14 -9.35
N MET A 91 -3.61 13.59 -9.23
CA MET A 91 -3.35 12.44 -8.35
C MET A 91 -3.43 12.84 -6.87
N GLU A 92 -2.90 14.00 -6.48
CA GLU A 92 -3.03 14.52 -5.11
C GLU A 92 -4.48 14.82 -4.76
N ASP A 93 -5.27 15.40 -5.68
CA ASP A 93 -6.69 15.67 -5.47
C ASP A 93 -7.49 14.39 -5.23
N ILE A 94 -7.17 13.31 -5.95
CA ILE A 94 -7.74 11.99 -5.68
C ILE A 94 -7.29 11.48 -4.31
N ALA A 95 -5.99 11.53 -4.02
CA ALA A 95 -5.42 11.03 -2.78
C ALA A 95 -5.98 11.73 -1.54
N ARG A 96 -6.27 13.04 -1.61
CA ARG A 96 -6.92 13.81 -0.51
C ARG A 96 -8.28 13.25 -0.11
N GLN A 97 -8.97 12.55 -1.01
CA GLN A 97 -10.29 11.95 -0.79
C GLN A 97 -10.22 10.50 -0.29
N LEU A 98 -9.03 9.88 -0.34
CA LEU A 98 -8.86 8.47 0.02
C LEU A 98 -8.56 8.31 1.52
N PRO A 99 -9.17 7.33 2.19
CA PRO A 99 -9.05 7.18 3.64
C PRO A 99 -7.62 6.88 4.10
N LEU A 100 -6.86 6.07 3.35
CA LEU A 100 -5.52 5.64 3.76
C LEU A 100 -4.41 6.65 3.49
N SER A 101 -4.68 7.72 2.74
CA SER A 101 -3.69 8.79 2.49
C SER A 101 -3.30 9.56 3.76
N LYS A 102 -4.19 9.62 4.76
CA LYS A 102 -4.01 10.34 6.02
C LYS A 102 -3.83 9.43 7.25
N ILE A 103 -3.74 8.13 7.03
CA ILE A 103 -3.61 7.13 8.09
C ILE A 103 -2.24 6.48 8.01
N GLN A 104 -1.54 6.45 9.15
CA GLN A 104 -0.24 5.80 9.22
C GLN A 104 -0.37 4.28 9.12
N ARG A 105 0.25 3.72 8.11
CA ARG A 105 0.33 2.29 7.82
C ARG A 105 1.75 1.78 8.09
N PRO A 106 1.94 0.48 8.35
CA PRO A 106 0.96 -0.62 8.35
C PRO A 106 0.24 -0.85 9.69
N VAL A 107 0.31 0.09 10.64
CA VAL A 107 -0.33 -0.07 11.97
C VAL A 107 -1.85 -0.25 11.83
N TRP A 108 -2.48 0.61 11.03
CA TRP A 108 -3.91 0.51 10.74
C TRP A 108 -4.27 -0.85 10.11
N ASP A 109 -3.49 -1.30 9.13
CA ASP A 109 -3.72 -2.58 8.45
C ASP A 109 -3.72 -3.73 9.44
N LYS A 110 -2.74 -3.79 10.36
CA LYS A 110 -2.66 -4.84 11.38
C LYS A 110 -3.92 -4.90 12.23
N ILE A 111 -4.40 -3.74 12.69
CA ILE A 111 -5.60 -3.64 13.54
C ILE A 111 -6.83 -4.16 12.79
N VAL A 112 -6.99 -3.74 11.53
CA VAL A 112 -8.14 -4.14 10.71
C VAL A 112 -8.09 -5.63 10.36
N LEU A 113 -6.93 -6.14 9.99
CA LEU A 113 -6.77 -7.56 9.67
C LEU A 113 -7.06 -8.45 10.89
N ASP A 114 -6.56 -8.09 12.08
CA ASP A 114 -6.86 -8.80 13.32
C ASP A 114 -8.37 -8.80 13.63
N LYS A 115 -9.03 -7.65 13.51
CA LYS A 115 -10.48 -7.49 13.68
C LYS A 115 -11.29 -8.34 12.69
N ILE A 116 -10.83 -8.52 11.45
CA ILE A 116 -11.49 -9.36 10.44
C ILE A 116 -11.33 -10.85 10.78
N GLY A 117 -10.27 -11.22 11.48
CA GLY A 117 -10.01 -12.58 11.90
C GLY A 117 -8.75 -13.21 11.32
N PHE A 118 -7.93 -12.45 10.59
CA PHE A 118 -6.61 -12.92 10.18
C PHE A 118 -5.74 -13.25 11.40
N LYS A 119 -4.95 -14.30 11.29
CA LYS A 119 -4.01 -14.79 12.31
C LYS A 119 -2.57 -14.65 11.80
N ASN A 120 -1.62 -14.92 12.70
CA ASN A 120 -0.18 -14.96 12.36
C ASN A 120 0.28 -13.74 11.55
N ILE A 121 -0.25 -12.54 11.90
CA ILE A 121 0.02 -11.31 11.17
C ILE A 121 1.50 -10.94 11.34
N GLN A 122 2.22 -10.84 10.21
CA GLN A 122 3.62 -10.45 10.13
C GLN A 122 3.77 -9.17 9.31
N ILE A 123 4.71 -8.31 9.72
CA ILE A 123 5.01 -7.05 9.04
C ILE A 123 6.53 -6.98 8.81
N ASP A 124 6.92 -6.67 7.56
CA ASP A 124 8.29 -6.27 7.21
C ASP A 124 8.25 -4.84 6.66
N GLN A 125 8.74 -3.89 7.44
CA GLN A 125 8.81 -2.48 7.04
C GLN A 125 10.05 -2.17 6.20
N ASN A 126 10.95 -3.14 6.02
CA ASN A 126 12.18 -3.00 5.27
C ASN A 126 12.18 -3.82 3.96
N ILE A 127 11.02 -4.33 3.55
CA ILE A 127 10.92 -5.15 2.33
C ILE A 127 11.41 -4.40 1.09
N TRP A 128 11.25 -3.08 1.04
CA TRP A 128 11.71 -2.20 -0.02
C TRP A 128 13.22 -2.35 -0.30
N THR A 129 14.03 -2.64 0.71
CA THR A 129 15.49 -2.82 0.55
C THR A 129 15.84 -4.03 -0.33
N LYS A 130 14.91 -5.00 -0.44
CA LYS A 130 15.06 -6.24 -1.21
C LYS A 130 14.32 -6.19 -2.56
N THR A 131 13.34 -5.30 -2.69
CA THR A 131 12.42 -5.28 -3.84
C THR A 131 12.62 -4.10 -4.77
N TRP A 132 13.19 -3.00 -4.27
CA TRP A 132 13.42 -1.78 -5.05
C TRP A 132 14.83 -1.73 -5.62
N ASN A 133 14.93 -1.24 -6.86
CA ASN A 133 16.20 -0.83 -7.46
C ASN A 133 16.67 0.52 -6.91
N GLU A 134 17.84 1.01 -7.30
CA GLU A 134 18.42 2.26 -6.79
C GLU A 134 17.60 3.50 -7.20
N GLU A 135 16.98 3.48 -8.37
CA GLU A 135 16.11 4.56 -8.85
C GLU A 135 14.82 4.65 -8.02
N GLU A 136 14.17 3.51 -7.74
CA GLU A 136 13.00 3.44 -6.85
C GLU A 136 13.34 3.91 -5.43
N LYS A 137 14.50 3.51 -4.90
CA LYS A 137 14.97 3.93 -3.57
C LYS A 137 15.17 5.44 -3.48
N LEU A 138 15.71 6.05 -4.55
CA LEU A 138 15.92 7.48 -4.62
C LEU A 138 14.59 8.24 -4.76
N ASN A 139 13.68 7.73 -5.60
CA ASN A 139 12.39 8.35 -5.87
C ASN A 139 11.42 8.28 -4.68
N TYR A 140 11.48 7.21 -3.88
CA TYR A 140 10.45 6.88 -2.87
C TYR A 140 11.01 6.73 -1.45
N GLY A 141 12.19 7.29 -1.15
CA GLY A 141 12.86 7.17 0.15
C GLY A 141 11.99 7.58 1.33
N SER A 142 11.18 8.63 1.20
CA SER A 142 10.24 9.12 2.21
C SER A 142 9.00 8.23 2.40
N THR A 143 8.73 7.33 1.45
CA THR A 143 7.55 6.46 1.46
C THR A 143 7.93 4.97 1.33
N PRO A 144 8.75 4.42 2.23
CA PRO A 144 9.26 3.07 2.12
C PRO A 144 8.12 2.05 2.09
N MET A 145 8.22 1.10 1.14
CA MET A 145 7.26 0.01 1.01
C MET A 145 7.36 -0.92 2.22
N PHE A 146 6.22 -1.27 2.79
CA PHE A 146 6.08 -2.36 3.74
C PHE A 146 5.41 -3.59 3.10
N MET A 147 5.60 -4.74 3.73
CA MET A 147 4.84 -5.95 3.45
C MET A 147 4.07 -6.34 4.71
N ILE A 148 2.82 -6.73 4.55
CA ILE A 148 2.02 -7.34 5.62
C ILE A 148 1.44 -8.67 5.14
N ILE A 149 1.56 -9.68 5.98
CA ILE A 149 1.04 -11.04 5.75
C ILE A 149 0.00 -11.33 6.82
N GLY A 150 -1.14 -11.91 6.44
CA GLY A 150 -2.14 -12.46 7.34
C GLY A 150 -2.61 -13.82 6.85
N GLU A 151 -2.90 -14.74 7.78
CA GLU A 151 -3.40 -16.09 7.53
C GLU A 151 -4.86 -16.19 7.97
N LYS A 152 -5.72 -16.80 7.14
CA LYS A 152 -7.12 -17.11 7.49
C LYS A 152 -7.25 -18.32 8.38
#